data_682a3f8dea8b58a95634dbe1292cab3a
#
_entry.id   682a3f8dea8b58a95634dbe1292cab3a
#
_cell.length_a   1.000
_cell.length_b   1.000
_cell.length_c   1.000
_cell.angle_alpha   90.00
_cell.angle_beta   90.00
_cell.angle_gamma   90.00
#
_symmetry.space_group_name_H-M   'P 1'
#
loop_
_entity.id
_entity.type
_entity.pdbx_description
1 polymer ?
#
loop_
_entity_poly.entity_id
_entity_poly.type
_entity_poly.pdbx_seq_one_letter_code
_entity_poly.pdbx_strand_id
1 'polypeptide(L)'
;WNRPKSEFFEAVPAAMRDLQQVCVRSFDAVQRLIDRLQAVWPHPVGIAREELGEYYAGIIRFAGDGVDLHADWAPLNAPHYAIGAIDAQLGWNFFAEELAEGGITRVHNAPWDPPLTPGEIPRSYGLDPAIVAGAPSMTYRPTAGDVVLFNTRNPHEIGGGRAEGDGNRISIGSFIGRMPDGRLVLWS
;
A
#
# COMPACT_ATOMS: atom_id res chain seq x y z
N TRP A 1 0.69 -10.73 8.12
CA TRP A 1 -0.54 -11.51 7.91
C TRP A 1 -0.44 -12.96 8.43
N ASN A 2 0.74 -13.39 8.89
CA ASN A 2 0.98 -14.72 9.48
C ASN A 2 0.77 -14.76 11.01
N ARG A 3 0.34 -13.67 11.63
CA ARG A 3 0.01 -13.59 13.05
C ARG A 3 -1.50 -13.72 13.26
N PRO A 4 -1.96 -14.06 14.48
CA PRO A 4 -3.38 -14.03 14.81
C PRO A 4 -3.98 -12.65 14.51
N LYS A 5 -5.17 -12.61 13.92
CA LYS A 5 -5.87 -11.35 13.60
C LYS A 5 -6.07 -10.44 14.81
N SER A 6 -6.29 -11.04 16.01
CA SER A 6 -6.44 -10.28 17.24
C SER A 6 -5.22 -9.40 17.54
N GLU A 7 -4.00 -9.91 17.33
CA GLU A 7 -2.78 -9.13 17.55
C GLU A 7 -2.71 -7.88 16.65
N PHE A 8 -3.16 -8.01 15.38
CA PHE A 8 -3.25 -6.87 14.49
C PHE A 8 -4.23 -5.82 15.03
N PHE A 9 -5.47 -6.22 15.33
CA PHE A 9 -6.51 -5.28 15.77
C PHE A 9 -6.23 -4.69 17.17
N GLU A 10 -5.56 -5.41 18.05
CA GLU A 10 -5.08 -4.89 19.35
C GLU A 10 -4.04 -3.77 19.17
N ALA A 11 -3.21 -3.83 18.13
CA ALA A 11 -2.19 -2.82 17.84
C ALA A 11 -2.75 -1.56 17.15
N VAL A 12 -3.86 -1.66 16.41
CA VAL A 12 -4.44 -0.57 15.62
C VAL A 12 -4.68 0.71 16.42
N PRO A 13 -5.29 0.69 17.64
CA PRO A 13 -5.55 1.93 18.38
C PRO A 13 -4.28 2.71 18.75
N ALA A 14 -3.17 2.02 19.02
CA ALA A 14 -1.90 2.69 19.30
C ALA A 14 -1.33 3.33 18.02
N ALA A 15 -1.27 2.59 16.93
CA ALA A 15 -0.78 3.08 15.65
C ALA A 15 -1.60 4.27 15.13
N MET A 16 -2.93 4.24 15.28
CA MET A 16 -3.79 5.36 14.90
C MET A 16 -3.56 6.60 15.76
N ARG A 17 -3.31 6.45 17.07
CA ARG A 17 -2.94 7.59 17.92
C ARG A 17 -1.62 8.24 17.49
N ASP A 18 -0.63 7.43 17.12
CA ASP A 18 0.67 7.93 16.66
C ASP A 18 0.54 8.67 15.33
N LEU A 19 -0.21 8.11 14.38
CA LEU A 19 -0.54 8.77 13.13
C LEU A 19 -1.27 10.10 13.37
N GLN A 20 -2.25 10.12 14.28
CA GLN A 20 -3.00 11.33 14.62
C GLN A 20 -2.11 12.45 15.14
N GLN A 21 -1.04 12.13 15.90
CA GLN A 21 -0.08 13.16 16.34
C GLN A 21 0.67 13.84 15.18
N VAL A 22 0.89 13.10 14.08
CA VAL A 22 1.45 13.68 12.85
C VAL A 22 0.39 14.52 12.13
N CYS A 23 -0.83 13.99 12.00
CA CYS A 23 -1.93 14.66 11.30
C CYS A 23 -2.29 16.03 11.92
N VAL A 24 -2.34 16.14 13.25
CA VAL A 24 -2.67 17.42 13.92
C VAL A 24 -1.62 18.50 13.74
N ARG A 25 -0.41 18.14 13.34
CA ARG A 25 0.70 19.07 13.05
C ARG A 25 0.85 19.38 11.56
N SER A 26 0.10 18.70 10.71
CA SER A 26 0.16 18.86 9.25
C SER A 26 -1.24 18.76 8.64
N PHE A 27 -1.61 17.62 8.12
CA PHE A 27 -2.93 17.29 7.62
C PHE A 27 -3.15 15.77 7.58
N ASP A 28 -4.40 15.35 7.58
CA ASP A 28 -4.76 13.94 7.42
C ASP A 28 -4.81 13.57 5.93
N ALA A 29 -3.74 12.91 5.45
CA ALA A 29 -3.63 12.50 4.05
C ALA A 29 -4.63 11.39 3.70
N VAL A 30 -4.94 10.50 4.67
CA VAL A 30 -5.91 9.41 4.48
C VAL A 30 -7.31 9.98 4.33
N GLN A 31 -7.72 10.85 5.24
CA GLN A 31 -9.04 11.48 5.17
C GLN A 31 -9.20 12.31 3.90
N ARG A 32 -8.17 13.08 3.50
CA ARG A 32 -8.19 13.81 2.23
C ARG A 32 -8.41 12.92 1.02
N LEU A 33 -7.76 11.75 1.00
CA LEU A 33 -7.96 10.78 -0.09
C LEU A 33 -9.38 10.23 -0.08
N ILE A 34 -9.90 9.83 1.08
CA ILE A 34 -11.29 9.37 1.24
C ILE A 34 -12.26 10.42 0.70
N ASP A 35 -12.12 11.69 1.08
CA ASP A 35 -12.98 12.78 0.64
C ASP A 35 -12.93 12.95 -0.90
N ARG A 36 -11.75 12.85 -1.50
CA ARG A 36 -11.57 12.96 -2.95
C ARG A 36 -12.16 11.78 -3.71
N LEU A 37 -11.98 10.58 -3.20
CA LEU A 37 -12.57 9.38 -3.78
C LEU A 37 -14.10 9.41 -3.65
N GLN A 38 -14.62 9.77 -2.48
CA GLN A 38 -16.08 9.87 -2.25
C GLN A 38 -16.76 10.89 -3.16
N ALA A 39 -16.06 11.97 -3.53
CA ALA A 39 -16.60 12.97 -4.44
C ALA A 39 -16.86 12.48 -5.87
N VAL A 40 -16.20 11.38 -6.28
CA VAL A 40 -16.26 10.83 -7.66
C VAL A 40 -16.72 9.36 -7.71
N TRP A 41 -16.75 8.67 -6.57
CA TRP A 41 -17.15 7.27 -6.49
C TRP A 41 -18.60 7.13 -6.01
N PRO A 42 -19.44 6.32 -6.71
CA PRO A 42 -20.89 6.28 -6.41
C PRO A 42 -21.26 5.48 -5.15
N HIS A 43 -20.32 4.71 -4.60
CA HIS A 43 -20.53 3.89 -3.40
C HIS A 43 -19.73 4.46 -2.21
N PRO A 44 -20.02 4.05 -0.96
CA PRO A 44 -19.28 4.51 0.21
C PRO A 44 -17.77 4.26 0.11
N VAL A 45 -16.98 5.22 0.57
CA VAL A 45 -15.53 5.15 0.71
C VAL A 45 -15.15 5.34 2.16
N GLY A 46 -14.31 4.47 2.72
CA GLY A 46 -13.87 4.60 4.13
C GLY A 46 -12.79 3.62 4.51
N ILE A 47 -12.42 3.63 5.78
CA ILE A 47 -11.48 2.66 6.32
C ILE A 47 -12.14 1.27 6.35
N ALA A 48 -11.37 0.23 6.02
CA ALA A 48 -11.81 -1.15 6.12
C ALA A 48 -12.20 -1.48 7.57
N ARG A 49 -13.23 -2.31 7.72
CA ARG A 49 -13.72 -2.76 9.01
C ARG A 49 -14.18 -4.21 8.95
N GLU A 50 -13.94 -4.95 10.02
CA GLU A 50 -14.53 -6.27 10.23
C GLU A 50 -14.97 -6.44 11.69
N GLU A 51 -15.38 -7.66 12.06
CA GLU A 51 -15.92 -7.96 13.40
C GLU A 51 -14.95 -7.57 14.54
N LEU A 52 -13.64 -7.73 14.35
CA LEU A 52 -12.63 -7.41 15.36
C LEU A 52 -12.29 -5.90 15.44
N GLY A 53 -12.76 -5.10 14.50
CA GLY A 53 -12.56 -3.65 14.54
C GLY A 53 -12.27 -3.01 13.19
N GLU A 54 -11.83 -1.77 13.25
CA GLU A 54 -11.37 -0.99 12.12
C GLU A 54 -9.89 -1.26 11.83
N TYR A 55 -9.54 -1.26 10.56
CA TYR A 55 -8.15 -1.43 10.15
C TYR A 55 -7.32 -0.16 10.39
N TYR A 56 -6.03 -0.31 10.47
CA TYR A 56 -5.09 0.80 10.34
C TYR A 56 -5.01 1.24 8.88
N ALA A 57 -4.91 2.53 8.62
CA ALA A 57 -4.61 3.07 7.29
C ALA A 57 -3.68 4.29 7.41
N GLY A 58 -2.73 4.41 6.48
CA GLY A 58 -1.81 5.55 6.45
C GLY A 58 -0.44 5.25 7.06
N ILE A 59 0.17 4.13 6.68
CA ILE A 59 1.53 3.80 7.13
C ILE A 59 2.54 4.82 6.59
N ILE A 60 3.38 5.36 7.49
CA ILE A 60 4.50 6.22 7.14
C ILE A 60 5.73 5.33 6.88
N ARG A 61 6.33 5.49 5.72
CA ARG A 61 7.50 4.70 5.29
C ARG A 61 8.70 5.58 5.03
N PHE A 62 9.85 5.08 5.47
CA PHE A 62 11.18 5.58 5.14
C PHE A 62 11.82 4.54 4.21
N ALA A 63 11.97 4.86 2.94
CA ALA A 63 12.40 3.90 1.92
C ALA A 63 13.60 4.39 1.10
N GLY A 64 14.60 4.96 1.79
CA GLY A 64 15.84 5.43 1.16
C GLY A 64 16.70 4.31 0.58
N ASP A 65 16.69 3.12 1.21
CA ASP A 65 17.45 1.94 0.76
C ASP A 65 16.76 1.16 -0.37
N GLY A 66 15.52 1.56 -0.72
CA GLY A 66 14.73 0.87 -1.72
C GLY A 66 13.85 -0.24 -1.15
N VAL A 67 13.14 -0.94 -2.04
CA VAL A 67 12.30 -2.10 -1.71
C VAL A 67 12.41 -3.11 -2.85
N ASP A 68 12.70 -4.36 -2.49
CA ASP A 68 12.82 -5.48 -3.45
C ASP A 68 11.53 -5.70 -4.25
N LEU A 69 11.66 -6.37 -5.38
CA LEU A 69 10.54 -6.76 -6.23
C LEU A 69 9.49 -7.52 -5.42
N HIS A 70 8.28 -7.00 -5.38
CA HIS A 70 7.16 -7.54 -4.63
C HIS A 70 5.82 -7.25 -5.29
N ALA A 71 4.79 -7.94 -4.84
CA ALA A 71 3.40 -7.69 -5.23
C ALA A 71 2.49 -7.75 -4.01
N ASP A 72 1.49 -6.89 -3.98
CA ASP A 72 0.51 -6.84 -2.90
C ASP A 72 -0.89 -7.12 -3.47
N TRP A 73 -1.47 -8.24 -3.03
CA TRP A 73 -2.82 -8.64 -3.40
C TRP A 73 -3.51 -9.29 -2.21
N ALA A 74 -4.39 -8.55 -1.53
CA ALA A 74 -5.01 -8.98 -0.27
C ALA A 74 -5.73 -10.34 -0.36
N PRO A 75 -6.43 -10.71 -1.45
CA PRO A 75 -7.01 -12.05 -1.58
C PRO A 75 -6.01 -13.21 -1.43
N LEU A 76 -4.74 -12.98 -1.75
CA LEU A 76 -3.67 -13.98 -1.57
C LEU A 76 -2.85 -13.75 -0.30
N ASN A 77 -2.58 -12.49 0.06
CA ASN A 77 -1.73 -12.17 1.20
C ASN A 77 -2.47 -12.21 2.55
N ALA A 78 -3.77 -11.93 2.53
CA ALA A 78 -4.62 -11.82 3.72
C ALA A 78 -6.00 -12.49 3.54
N PRO A 79 -6.07 -13.77 3.07
CA PRO A 79 -7.34 -14.41 2.70
C PRO A 79 -8.31 -14.58 3.89
N HIS A 80 -7.80 -14.54 5.12
CA HIS A 80 -8.60 -14.69 6.34
C HIS A 80 -9.14 -13.36 6.89
N TYR A 81 -8.76 -12.22 6.30
CA TYR A 81 -9.23 -10.89 6.65
C TYR A 81 -10.39 -10.48 5.73
N ALA A 82 -11.25 -9.57 6.19
CA ALA A 82 -12.35 -9.07 5.34
C ALA A 82 -11.85 -8.44 4.03
N ILE A 83 -10.66 -7.82 4.04
CA ILE A 83 -9.99 -7.29 2.85
C ILE A 83 -9.58 -8.37 1.84
N GLY A 84 -9.54 -9.64 2.22
CA GLY A 84 -9.31 -10.76 1.30
C GLY A 84 -10.45 -10.98 0.30
N ALA A 85 -11.62 -10.36 0.52
CA ALA A 85 -12.78 -10.47 -0.36
C ALA A 85 -12.85 -9.40 -1.48
N ILE A 86 -11.87 -8.51 -1.58
CA ILE A 86 -11.83 -7.48 -2.63
C ILE A 86 -11.65 -8.08 -4.03
N ASP A 87 -12.15 -7.38 -5.05
CA ASP A 87 -12.00 -7.75 -6.46
C ASP A 87 -11.07 -6.83 -7.26
N ALA A 88 -10.65 -5.70 -6.67
CA ALA A 88 -9.64 -4.79 -7.23
C ALA A 88 -8.84 -4.13 -6.10
N GLN A 89 -7.56 -3.84 -6.36
CA GLN A 89 -6.66 -3.21 -5.40
C GLN A 89 -5.75 -2.21 -6.07
N LEU A 90 -5.64 -1.03 -5.46
CA LEU A 90 -4.62 -0.05 -5.74
C LEU A 90 -3.81 0.21 -4.46
N GLY A 91 -2.53 0.52 -4.63
CA GLY A 91 -1.76 1.23 -3.62
C GLY A 91 -1.80 2.72 -3.93
N TRP A 92 -1.78 3.55 -2.90
CA TRP A 92 -1.55 4.97 -3.03
C TRP A 92 -0.46 5.42 -2.06
N ASN A 93 0.30 6.41 -2.48
CA ASN A 93 1.32 7.04 -1.65
C ASN A 93 1.27 8.56 -1.88
N PHE A 94 1.24 9.32 -0.80
CA PHE A 94 1.59 10.73 -0.78
C PHE A 94 3.05 10.83 -0.37
N PHE A 95 3.85 11.55 -1.13
CA PHE A 95 5.27 11.74 -0.86
C PHE A 95 5.50 13.04 -0.11
N ALA A 96 5.99 12.93 1.12
CA ALA A 96 6.34 14.08 1.95
C ALA A 96 7.77 14.56 1.70
N GLU A 97 8.67 13.64 1.32
CA GLU A 97 10.06 13.93 1.02
C GLU A 97 10.58 12.97 -0.06
N GLU A 98 11.47 13.45 -0.92
CA GLU A 98 12.10 12.74 -2.01
C GLU A 98 13.60 12.59 -1.80
N LEU A 99 14.22 11.62 -2.48
CA LEU A 99 15.67 11.52 -2.55
C LEU A 99 16.25 12.50 -3.58
N ALA A 100 17.42 13.05 -3.32
CA ALA A 100 18.16 13.87 -4.30
C ALA A 100 18.50 13.06 -5.56
N GLU A 101 18.88 11.79 -5.39
CA GLU A 101 19.20 10.85 -6.48
C GLU A 101 18.58 9.49 -6.22
N GLY A 102 18.18 8.78 -7.29
CA GLY A 102 17.56 7.45 -7.19
C GLY A 102 16.10 7.50 -6.77
N GLY A 103 15.66 6.51 -5.98
CA GLY A 103 14.29 6.38 -5.49
C GLY A 103 13.24 6.10 -6.57
N ILE A 104 13.67 5.63 -7.74
CA ILE A 104 12.79 5.32 -8.87
C ILE A 104 11.95 4.10 -8.51
N THR A 105 10.65 4.23 -8.65
CA THR A 105 9.71 3.10 -8.57
C THR A 105 9.49 2.54 -9.96
N ARG A 106 9.54 1.23 -10.10
CA ARG A 106 9.19 0.51 -11.33
C ARG A 106 7.99 -0.39 -11.05
N VAL A 107 7.01 -0.34 -11.93
CA VAL A 107 5.81 -1.20 -11.90
C VAL A 107 5.76 -2.00 -13.19
N HIS A 108 5.67 -3.31 -13.10
CA HIS A 108 5.64 -4.22 -14.25
C HIS A 108 4.20 -4.64 -14.56
N ASN A 109 3.79 -4.54 -15.82
CA ASN A 109 2.46 -4.99 -16.25
C ASN A 109 2.43 -6.52 -16.40
N ALA A 110 2.47 -7.20 -15.28
CA ALA A 110 2.46 -8.66 -15.15
C ALA A 110 1.68 -9.05 -13.87
N PRO A 111 0.35 -8.99 -13.88
CA PRO A 111 -0.44 -9.24 -12.67
C PRO A 111 -0.01 -10.52 -11.97
N TRP A 112 0.41 -10.40 -10.71
CA TRP A 112 0.93 -11.50 -9.91
C TRP A 112 -0.15 -12.57 -9.71
N ASP A 113 0.16 -13.77 -10.12
CA ASP A 113 -0.71 -14.95 -10.07
C ASP A 113 0.17 -16.19 -9.78
N PRO A 114 0.64 -16.35 -8.53
CA PRO A 114 1.52 -17.45 -8.17
C PRO A 114 0.77 -18.78 -8.12
N PRO A 115 1.47 -19.90 -8.29
CA PRO A 115 0.91 -21.20 -7.99
C PRO A 115 0.51 -21.25 -6.51
N LEU A 116 -0.70 -21.74 -6.23
CA LEU A 116 -1.23 -21.81 -4.87
C LEU A 116 -1.05 -23.21 -4.28
N THR A 117 -0.49 -23.27 -3.08
CA THR A 117 -0.51 -24.46 -2.23
C THR A 117 -1.65 -24.31 -1.21
N PRO A 118 -2.57 -25.29 -1.10
CA PRO A 118 -3.65 -25.20 -0.13
C PRO A 118 -3.16 -24.95 1.30
N GLY A 119 -3.69 -23.90 1.93
CA GLY A 119 -3.36 -23.52 3.31
C GLY A 119 -2.07 -22.68 3.46
N GLU A 120 -1.38 -22.37 2.38
CA GLU A 120 -0.19 -21.53 2.39
C GLU A 120 -0.48 -20.14 1.81
N ILE A 121 0.09 -19.11 2.46
CA ILE A 121 0.12 -17.74 1.91
C ILE A 121 1.36 -17.65 0.99
N PRO A 122 1.20 -17.36 -0.30
CA PRO A 122 2.33 -17.30 -1.21
C PRO A 122 3.28 -16.15 -0.83
N ARG A 123 4.58 -16.38 -1.01
CA ARG A 123 5.59 -15.33 -0.81
C ARG A 123 5.37 -14.21 -1.82
N SER A 124 5.26 -12.98 -1.34
CA SER A 124 4.99 -11.80 -2.18
C SER A 124 6.14 -10.78 -2.21
N TYR A 125 7.17 -10.93 -1.37
CA TYR A 125 8.36 -10.07 -1.31
C TYR A 125 9.64 -10.81 -1.70
N GLY A 126 10.57 -10.10 -2.34
CA GLY A 126 11.79 -10.68 -2.90
C GLY A 126 11.44 -11.72 -3.96
N LEU A 127 10.55 -11.34 -4.88
CA LEU A 127 10.13 -12.18 -6.00
C LEU A 127 11.26 -12.37 -7.00
N ASP A 128 11.29 -13.53 -7.65
CA ASP A 128 12.25 -13.80 -8.73
C ASP A 128 12.00 -12.83 -9.90
N PRO A 129 13.00 -12.06 -10.35
CA PRO A 129 12.86 -11.19 -11.51
C PRO A 129 12.40 -11.90 -12.79
N ALA A 130 12.56 -13.21 -12.88
CA ALA A 130 12.08 -14.01 -14.01
C ALA A 130 10.56 -13.89 -14.22
N ILE A 131 9.78 -13.65 -13.16
CA ILE A 131 8.31 -13.51 -13.25
C ILE A 131 7.86 -12.29 -14.05
N VAL A 132 8.72 -11.29 -14.18
CA VAL A 132 8.46 -10.05 -14.94
C VAL A 132 9.30 -9.94 -16.21
N ALA A 133 10.03 -11.02 -16.57
CA ALA A 133 10.88 -11.01 -17.74
C ALA A 133 10.05 -10.76 -19.01
N GLY A 134 10.44 -9.72 -19.78
CA GLY A 134 9.74 -9.33 -21.01
C GLY A 134 8.42 -8.59 -20.80
N ALA A 135 7.95 -8.39 -19.57
CA ALA A 135 6.75 -7.62 -19.29
C ALA A 135 6.99 -6.12 -19.54
N PRO A 136 6.02 -5.41 -20.13
CA PRO A 136 6.07 -3.95 -20.18
C PRO A 136 6.15 -3.37 -18.78
N SER A 137 6.91 -2.31 -18.58
CA SER A 137 7.02 -1.64 -17.29
C SER A 137 6.94 -0.13 -17.43
N MET A 138 6.50 0.53 -16.36
CA MET A 138 6.50 1.97 -16.18
C MET A 138 7.39 2.31 -15.00
N THR A 139 8.13 3.40 -15.13
CA THR A 139 8.93 3.95 -14.03
C THR A 139 8.48 5.37 -13.72
N TYR A 140 8.55 5.73 -12.45
CA TYR A 140 8.37 7.11 -12.00
C TYR A 140 9.34 7.42 -10.86
N ARG A 141 9.74 8.68 -10.78
CA ARG A 141 10.44 9.23 -9.64
C ARG A 141 9.47 10.16 -8.93
N PRO A 142 9.07 9.85 -7.70
CA PRO A 142 8.15 10.72 -6.96
C PRO A 142 8.84 12.01 -6.56
N THR A 143 8.10 13.10 -6.57
CA THR A 143 8.48 14.41 -6.05
C THR A 143 7.66 14.70 -4.79
N ALA A 144 8.21 15.44 -3.83
CA ALA A 144 7.47 15.87 -2.64
C ALA A 144 6.19 16.64 -3.04
N GLY A 145 5.06 16.25 -2.45
CA GLY A 145 3.73 16.73 -2.80
C GLY A 145 2.96 15.83 -3.76
N ASP A 146 3.60 14.89 -4.44
CA ASP A 146 2.93 13.96 -5.34
C ASP A 146 2.05 12.97 -4.59
N VAL A 147 0.92 12.61 -5.24
CA VAL A 147 0.13 11.42 -4.90
C VAL A 147 0.15 10.48 -6.09
N VAL A 148 0.64 9.27 -5.87
CA VAL A 148 0.73 8.24 -6.90
C VAL A 148 -0.16 7.06 -6.54
N LEU A 149 -0.97 6.62 -7.52
CA LEU A 149 -1.82 5.43 -7.43
C LEU A 149 -1.40 4.43 -8.51
N PHE A 150 -1.31 3.15 -8.15
CA PHE A 150 -1.04 2.08 -9.10
C PHE A 150 -1.63 0.75 -8.63
N ASN A 151 -1.81 -0.18 -9.56
CA ASN A 151 -2.28 -1.53 -9.26
C ASN A 151 -1.15 -2.33 -8.61
N THR A 152 -1.27 -2.63 -7.32
CA THR A 152 -0.26 -3.32 -6.53
C THR A 152 -0.20 -4.84 -6.76
N ARG A 153 -1.19 -5.42 -7.44
CA ARG A 153 -1.09 -6.80 -7.93
C ARG A 153 -0.02 -6.92 -9.03
N ASN A 154 0.32 -5.84 -9.69
CA ASN A 154 1.47 -5.77 -10.57
C ASN A 154 2.76 -5.74 -9.74
N PRO A 155 3.72 -6.65 -9.97
CA PRO A 155 5.00 -6.62 -9.29
C PRO A 155 5.69 -5.28 -9.46
N HIS A 156 6.21 -4.77 -8.36
CA HIS A 156 6.86 -3.47 -8.32
C HIS A 156 8.05 -3.45 -7.38
N GLU A 157 8.97 -2.55 -7.64
CA GLU A 157 10.21 -2.37 -6.88
C GLU A 157 10.56 -0.90 -6.74
N ILE A 158 11.32 -0.56 -5.73
CA ILE A 158 11.83 0.78 -5.50
C ILE A 158 13.35 0.69 -5.48
N GLY A 159 14.01 1.40 -6.38
CA GLY A 159 15.46 1.55 -6.33
C GLY A 159 15.88 2.38 -5.12
N GLY A 160 16.97 1.98 -4.48
CA GLY A 160 17.61 2.82 -3.48
C GLY A 160 18.16 4.12 -4.08
N GLY A 161 18.60 5.01 -3.21
CA GLY A 161 19.14 6.28 -3.66
C GLY A 161 19.85 7.04 -2.55
N ARG A 162 20.15 8.30 -2.83
CA ARG A 162 20.85 9.20 -1.93
C ARG A 162 20.02 10.43 -1.62
N ALA A 163 19.85 10.70 -0.35
CA ALA A 163 19.23 11.94 0.13
C ALA A 163 20.23 13.12 0.08
N GLU A 164 19.72 14.32 0.17
CA GLU A 164 20.52 15.51 0.44
C GLU A 164 20.56 15.73 1.96
N GLY A 165 21.76 15.81 2.53
CA GLY A 165 21.94 15.94 3.97
C GLY A 165 21.34 14.74 4.73
N ASP A 166 20.55 15.02 5.76
CA ASP A 166 19.86 14.03 6.60
C ASP A 166 18.47 13.63 6.06
N GLY A 167 18.14 14.00 4.82
CA GLY A 167 16.86 13.72 4.19
C GLY A 167 16.61 12.22 3.94
N ASN A 168 15.38 11.88 3.56
CA ASN A 168 14.96 10.51 3.26
C ASN A 168 13.91 10.52 2.16
N ARG A 169 13.51 9.34 1.70
CA ARG A 169 12.29 9.15 0.92
C ARG A 169 11.16 8.82 1.90
N ILE A 170 10.34 9.83 2.18
CA ILE A 170 9.24 9.71 3.15
C ILE A 170 7.92 9.70 2.39
N SER A 171 7.13 8.66 2.61
CA SER A 171 5.77 8.59 2.09
C SER A 171 4.79 8.15 3.16
N ILE A 172 3.54 8.59 3.03
CA ILE A 172 2.39 8.03 3.73
C ILE A 172 1.49 7.38 2.70
N GLY A 173 1.05 6.16 2.97
CA GLY A 173 0.22 5.43 2.03
C GLY A 173 -0.58 4.31 2.66
N SER A 174 -1.48 3.77 1.88
CA SER A 174 -2.28 2.58 2.20
C SER A 174 -2.74 1.88 0.92
N PHE A 175 -3.48 0.80 1.08
CA PHE A 175 -4.19 0.18 -0.03
C PHE A 175 -5.61 0.74 -0.15
N ILE A 176 -6.16 0.67 -1.35
CA ILE A 176 -7.56 0.91 -1.67
C ILE A 176 -8.07 -0.36 -2.31
N GLY A 177 -9.07 -1.00 -1.72
CA GLY A 177 -9.73 -2.17 -2.28
C GLY A 177 -11.17 -1.88 -2.68
N ARG A 178 -11.62 -2.47 -3.78
CA ARG A 178 -13.03 -2.49 -4.11
C ARG A 178 -13.66 -3.76 -3.56
N MET A 179 -14.69 -3.61 -2.74
CA MET A 179 -15.49 -4.72 -2.27
C MET A 179 -16.51 -5.16 -3.35
N PRO A 180 -17.02 -6.43 -3.32
CA PRO A 180 -18.01 -6.90 -4.29
C PRO A 180 -19.32 -6.08 -4.33
N ASP A 181 -19.65 -5.37 -3.26
CA ASP A 181 -20.80 -4.44 -3.19
C ASP A 181 -20.51 -3.03 -3.73
N GLY A 182 -19.32 -2.80 -4.27
CA GLY A 182 -18.88 -1.56 -4.86
C GLY A 182 -18.24 -0.56 -3.89
N ARG A 183 -18.28 -0.78 -2.58
CA ARG A 183 -17.60 0.10 -1.61
C ARG A 183 -16.09 0.10 -1.85
N LEU A 184 -15.45 1.25 -1.64
CA LEU A 184 -14.00 1.34 -1.53
C LEU A 184 -13.57 1.33 -0.07
N VAL A 185 -12.62 0.48 0.25
CA VAL A 185 -12.08 0.36 1.61
C VAL A 185 -10.58 0.58 1.61
N LEU A 186 -10.08 1.29 2.63
CA LEU A 186 -8.66 1.60 2.80
C LEU A 186 -8.10 0.84 4.01
N TRP A 187 -6.85 0.36 3.89
CA TRP A 187 -6.10 -0.31 4.97
C TRP A 187 -4.59 -0.28 4.71
N SER A 188 -3.78 -0.60 5.74
CA SER A 188 -2.31 -0.78 5.63
C SER A 188 -1.86 -2.04 6.36
#